data_3909f193cee4e11c68579b18b6fe0ae9
#
_entry.id   3909f193cee4e11c68579b18b6fe0ae9
#
_cell.length_a   1.000
_cell.length_b   1.000
_cell.length_c   1.000
_cell.angle_alpha   90.00
_cell.angle_beta   90.00
_cell.angle_gamma   90.00
#
_symmetry.space_group_name_H-M   'P 1'
#
loop_
_entity.id
_entity.type
_entity.pdbx_description
1 polymer ?
#
loop_
_entity_poly.entity_id
_entity_poly.type
_entity_poly.pdbx_seq_one_letter_code
_entity_poly.pdbx_strand_id
1 'polypeptide(L)'
;MIYFDNAATTRRKPQEVVQAVTEALCSLGNAGRGAHEATLQASRTIYDASLHSMRMAYETRELLNELFNGEGPEQIAFMSNATEALNTAINGMIQPGDHVVTTVMEHNSVLRPLYLKEQTGVALTVLPLDENGLISSEAFEEAIRPDTEAVVCTHASNVTGTALNLYRIGEACKRHGLHFIVDASQSAGILPIDMQAMNIDALCFTGHKGLFGPQGTGGICLRKGTTIRPLKVGGSGIHSFDKEQPQFMPELLEAGTINAHGIAGLNASLKYLKKEGLEKLYTKEALLTKTFYEGVRRIEGVRVYGNFDQEKRAPVVSLNIWDEDAGKVSEILWEDYGIATRAGAHCAPLMHEALGTTEQGVVRFSFSSFNTIEEIKQGIEAIRELASE
;
A
#
# COMPACT_ATOMS: atom_id res chain seq x y z
N MET A 1 6.50 -4.07 25.75
CA MET A 1 6.96 -3.97 24.34
C MET A 1 6.19 -2.89 23.62
N ILE A 2 6.87 -1.89 23.13
CA ILE A 2 6.36 -0.80 22.29
C ILE A 2 6.59 -1.19 20.84
N TYR A 3 5.59 -1.00 19.96
CA TYR A 3 5.69 -1.40 18.55
C TYR A 3 5.59 -0.18 17.63
N PHE A 4 6.68 0.18 16.99
CA PHE A 4 6.82 1.29 16.06
C PHE A 4 7.24 0.87 14.65
N ASP A 5 6.84 -0.34 14.21
CA ASP A 5 7.06 -0.82 12.83
C ASP A 5 5.74 -1.08 12.07
N ASN A 6 4.75 -0.19 12.25
CA ASN A 6 3.43 -0.34 11.63
C ASN A 6 3.45 -0.15 10.09
N ALA A 7 4.45 0.54 9.53
CA ALA A 7 4.64 0.67 8.09
C ALA A 7 5.10 -0.63 7.40
N ALA A 8 5.66 -1.59 8.16
CA ALA A 8 5.91 -2.94 7.66
C ALA A 8 4.62 -3.76 7.69
N THR A 9 3.96 -3.81 8.84
CA THR A 9 2.63 -4.39 9.05
C THR A 9 2.06 -3.85 10.35
N THR A 10 0.77 -3.53 10.42
CA THR A 10 0.15 -3.19 11.69
C THR A 10 0.09 -4.44 12.57
N ARG A 11 0.69 -4.36 13.77
CA ARG A 11 0.71 -5.50 14.68
C ARG A 11 -0.65 -5.73 15.33
N ARG A 12 -1.23 -4.65 15.87
CA ARG A 12 -2.53 -4.70 16.52
C ARG A 12 -3.64 -4.59 15.49
N LYS A 13 -4.55 -5.55 15.51
CA LYS A 13 -5.75 -5.54 14.66
C LYS A 13 -6.97 -5.24 15.52
N PRO A 14 -8.02 -4.60 14.99
CA PRO A 14 -9.31 -4.53 15.65
C PRO A 14 -9.81 -5.93 16.03
N GLN A 15 -10.50 -6.06 17.17
CA GLN A 15 -11.00 -7.34 17.64
C GLN A 15 -11.97 -7.99 16.65
N GLU A 16 -12.74 -7.17 15.95
CA GLU A 16 -13.67 -7.60 14.89
C GLU A 16 -12.96 -8.32 13.75
N VAL A 17 -11.72 -7.93 13.42
CA VAL A 17 -10.91 -8.60 12.39
C VAL A 17 -10.52 -10.01 12.82
N VAL A 18 -10.07 -10.15 14.08
CA VAL A 18 -9.67 -11.45 14.65
C VAL A 18 -10.87 -12.40 14.67
N GLN A 19 -12.02 -11.91 15.13
CA GLN A 19 -13.26 -12.68 15.17
C GLN A 19 -13.71 -13.11 13.77
N ALA A 20 -13.74 -12.17 12.80
CA ALA A 20 -14.18 -12.47 11.44
C ALA A 20 -13.30 -13.53 10.75
N VAL A 21 -11.97 -13.50 10.95
CA VAL A 21 -11.08 -14.53 10.40
C VAL A 21 -11.34 -15.88 11.04
N THR A 22 -11.51 -15.93 12.36
CA THR A 22 -11.77 -17.18 13.11
C THR A 22 -13.10 -17.80 12.68
N GLU A 23 -14.16 -16.99 12.60
CA GLU A 23 -15.48 -17.44 12.15
C GLU A 23 -15.44 -17.94 10.71
N ALA A 24 -14.73 -17.21 9.82
CA ALA A 24 -14.57 -17.57 8.42
C ALA A 24 -13.89 -18.93 8.24
N LEU A 25 -12.86 -19.23 9.04
CA LEU A 25 -12.18 -20.55 9.02
C LEU A 25 -13.11 -21.71 9.39
N CYS A 26 -14.14 -21.45 10.20
CA CYS A 26 -15.07 -22.47 10.67
C CYS A 26 -16.34 -22.57 9.81
N SER A 27 -16.77 -21.51 9.13
CA SER A 27 -18.10 -21.40 8.54
C SER A 27 -18.15 -21.14 7.03
N LEU A 28 -17.09 -20.53 6.45
CA LEU A 28 -17.12 -20.22 5.03
C LEU A 28 -16.87 -21.45 4.16
N GLY A 29 -17.72 -21.61 3.15
CA GLY A 29 -17.49 -22.53 2.06
C GLY A 29 -16.58 -21.93 0.99
N ASN A 30 -16.41 -22.65 -0.12
CA ASN A 30 -15.73 -22.11 -1.28
C ASN A 30 -16.50 -20.84 -1.75
N ALA A 31 -15.82 -19.69 -1.73
CA ALA A 31 -16.32 -18.48 -2.40
C ALA A 31 -16.36 -18.66 -3.93
N GLY A 32 -16.36 -19.92 -4.34
CA GLY A 32 -16.22 -20.41 -5.68
C GLY A 32 -17.30 -19.90 -6.60
N ARG A 33 -16.83 -19.32 -7.58
CA ARG A 33 -17.39 -18.82 -8.80
C ARG A 33 -18.04 -19.92 -9.66
N GLY A 34 -18.53 -20.96 -9.17
CA GLY A 34 -19.16 -22.07 -9.90
C GLY A 34 -20.42 -22.59 -9.25
N ALA A 35 -20.85 -21.92 -8.17
CA ALA A 35 -22.01 -22.35 -7.40
C ALA A 35 -23.37 -22.14 -8.12
N HIS A 36 -23.41 -21.51 -9.29
CA HIS A 36 -24.66 -21.15 -9.94
C HIS A 36 -25.37 -22.31 -10.65
N GLU A 37 -24.66 -23.32 -11.15
CA GLU A 37 -25.32 -24.41 -11.91
C GLU A 37 -25.24 -25.79 -11.24
N ALA A 38 -24.16 -26.10 -10.54
CA ALA A 38 -23.95 -27.42 -9.94
C ALA A 38 -24.55 -27.59 -8.55
N THR A 39 -24.82 -26.49 -7.82
CA THR A 39 -25.24 -26.51 -6.40
C THR A 39 -26.74 -26.40 -6.18
N LEU A 40 -27.56 -26.23 -7.20
CA LEU A 40 -29.02 -26.31 -7.06
C LEU A 40 -29.49 -27.70 -6.59
N GLN A 41 -28.62 -28.73 -6.68
CA GLN A 41 -28.89 -30.10 -6.22
C GLN A 41 -28.13 -30.52 -4.96
N ALA A 42 -27.16 -29.72 -4.48
CA ALA A 42 -26.44 -29.98 -3.23
C ALA A 42 -27.20 -29.45 -2.02
N SER A 43 -26.94 -30.03 -0.84
CA SER A 43 -27.67 -29.73 0.39
C SER A 43 -27.68 -28.20 0.71
N ARG A 44 -28.80 -27.73 1.23
CA ARG A 44 -29.08 -26.34 1.61
C ARG A 44 -27.92 -25.65 2.37
N THR A 45 -27.20 -26.42 3.19
CA THR A 45 -26.09 -25.95 4.02
C THR A 45 -24.84 -25.57 3.21
N ILE A 46 -24.51 -26.33 2.14
CA ILE A 46 -23.36 -26.02 1.26
C ILE A 46 -23.67 -24.77 0.43
N TYR A 47 -24.90 -24.64 -0.05
CA TYR A 47 -25.36 -23.46 -0.78
C TYR A 47 -25.27 -22.21 0.09
N ASP A 48 -25.73 -22.25 1.33
CA ASP A 48 -25.73 -21.11 2.25
C ASP A 48 -24.30 -20.64 2.56
N ALA A 49 -23.34 -21.55 2.81
CA ALA A 49 -21.95 -21.20 3.09
C ALA A 49 -21.24 -20.55 1.88
N SER A 50 -21.45 -21.08 0.68
CA SER A 50 -20.88 -20.51 -0.56
C SER A 50 -21.50 -19.16 -0.91
N LEU A 51 -22.81 -19.03 -0.78
CA LEU A 51 -23.52 -17.77 -1.00
C LEU A 51 -23.09 -16.70 0.00
N HIS A 52 -22.88 -17.08 1.26
CA HIS A 52 -22.35 -16.18 2.29
C HIS A 52 -20.94 -15.68 1.93
N SER A 53 -20.06 -16.57 1.49
CA SER A 53 -18.71 -16.22 1.05
C SER A 53 -18.72 -15.25 -0.14
N MET A 54 -19.58 -15.47 -1.13
CA MET A 54 -19.73 -14.57 -2.27
C MET A 54 -20.26 -13.20 -1.88
N ARG A 55 -21.29 -13.14 -1.03
CA ARG A 55 -21.85 -11.88 -0.54
C ARG A 55 -20.83 -11.09 0.26
N MET A 56 -20.08 -11.75 1.15
CA MET A 56 -19.01 -11.12 1.94
C MET A 56 -17.91 -10.56 1.03
N ALA A 57 -17.47 -11.31 0.02
CA ALA A 57 -16.47 -10.83 -0.93
C ALA A 57 -16.98 -9.63 -1.74
N TYR A 58 -18.24 -9.67 -2.19
CA TYR A 58 -18.84 -8.54 -2.90
C TYR A 58 -19.00 -7.30 -2.00
N GLU A 59 -19.50 -7.46 -0.78
CA GLU A 59 -19.58 -6.37 0.21
C GLU A 59 -18.20 -5.76 0.49
N THR A 60 -17.14 -6.58 0.52
CA THR A 60 -15.78 -6.08 0.70
C THR A 60 -15.35 -5.19 -0.47
N ARG A 61 -15.72 -5.55 -1.71
CA ARG A 61 -15.48 -4.68 -2.88
C ARG A 61 -16.30 -3.39 -2.80
N GLU A 62 -17.55 -3.45 -2.35
CA GLU A 62 -18.37 -2.24 -2.13
C GLU A 62 -17.72 -1.29 -1.13
N LEU A 63 -17.22 -1.80 0.00
CA LEU A 63 -16.52 -1.01 1.01
C LEU A 63 -15.22 -0.41 0.48
N LEU A 64 -14.44 -1.15 -0.31
CA LEU A 64 -13.22 -0.63 -0.95
C LEU A 64 -13.56 0.41 -2.03
N ASN A 65 -14.62 0.18 -2.82
CA ASN A 65 -15.09 1.13 -3.81
C ASN A 65 -15.53 2.45 -3.17
N GLU A 66 -16.24 2.39 -2.05
CA GLU A 66 -16.61 3.57 -1.27
C GLU A 66 -15.38 4.28 -0.70
N LEU A 67 -14.42 3.51 -0.13
CA LEU A 67 -13.19 4.05 0.47
C LEU A 67 -12.32 4.82 -0.52
N PHE A 68 -12.21 4.32 -1.77
CA PHE A 68 -11.35 4.88 -2.80
C PHE A 68 -12.10 5.76 -3.81
N ASN A 69 -13.40 5.94 -3.66
CA ASN A 69 -14.28 6.58 -4.66
C ASN A 69 -14.05 5.99 -6.07
N GLY A 70 -14.09 4.66 -6.17
CA GLY A 70 -13.93 3.92 -7.42
C GLY A 70 -15.18 3.98 -8.30
N GLU A 71 -15.13 3.34 -9.47
CA GLU A 71 -16.20 3.36 -10.47
C GLU A 71 -17.07 2.08 -10.49
N GLY A 72 -17.04 1.34 -9.39
CA GLY A 72 -17.88 0.17 -9.14
C GLY A 72 -17.12 -0.97 -8.46
N PRO A 73 -17.81 -1.77 -7.62
CA PRO A 73 -17.19 -2.88 -6.89
C PRO A 73 -16.63 -3.95 -7.84
N GLU A 74 -17.20 -4.11 -9.02
CA GLU A 74 -16.72 -5.02 -10.06
C GLU A 74 -15.33 -4.64 -10.61
N GLN A 75 -14.91 -3.39 -10.46
CA GLN A 75 -13.58 -2.92 -10.89
C GLN A 75 -12.46 -3.26 -9.89
N ILE A 76 -12.78 -3.98 -8.80
CA ILE A 76 -11.82 -4.37 -7.78
C ILE A 76 -11.52 -5.85 -7.86
N ALA A 77 -10.26 -6.21 -8.08
CA ALA A 77 -9.77 -7.58 -8.02
C ALA A 77 -8.91 -7.80 -6.76
N PHE A 78 -9.19 -8.88 -6.03
CA PHE A 78 -8.41 -9.28 -4.87
C PHE A 78 -7.10 -9.94 -5.28
N MET A 79 -6.05 -9.62 -4.55
CA MET A 79 -4.71 -10.16 -4.70
C MET A 79 -4.10 -10.43 -3.33
N SER A 80 -3.01 -11.15 -3.28
CA SER A 80 -2.36 -11.48 -2.00
C SER A 80 -1.70 -10.28 -1.31
N ASN A 81 -1.32 -9.24 -2.08
CA ASN A 81 -0.67 -8.04 -1.57
C ASN A 81 -0.51 -6.99 -2.69
N ALA A 82 -0.02 -5.80 -2.33
CA ALA A 82 0.28 -4.74 -3.30
C ALA A 82 1.38 -5.12 -4.32
N THR A 83 2.34 -5.95 -3.95
CA THR A 83 3.39 -6.39 -4.90
C THR A 83 2.78 -7.16 -6.07
N GLU A 84 1.83 -8.06 -5.81
CA GLU A 84 1.09 -8.76 -6.87
C GLU A 84 0.24 -7.79 -7.71
N ALA A 85 -0.43 -6.83 -7.06
CA ALA A 85 -1.22 -5.81 -7.75
C ALA A 85 -0.38 -4.93 -8.67
N LEU A 86 0.78 -4.46 -8.19
CA LEU A 86 1.74 -3.66 -8.97
C LEU A 86 2.33 -4.46 -10.14
N ASN A 87 2.70 -5.72 -9.92
CA ASN A 87 3.14 -6.58 -11.02
C ASN A 87 2.03 -6.76 -12.06
N THR A 88 0.78 -6.92 -11.63
CA THR A 88 -0.37 -7.05 -12.54
C THR A 88 -0.56 -5.76 -13.35
N ALA A 89 -0.55 -4.59 -12.70
CA ALA A 89 -0.72 -3.31 -13.38
C ALA A 89 0.45 -3.04 -14.35
N ILE A 90 1.69 -3.09 -13.88
CA ILE A 90 2.89 -2.76 -14.66
C ILE A 90 3.04 -3.72 -15.85
N ASN A 91 2.91 -5.04 -15.63
CA ASN A 91 3.05 -6.00 -16.72
C ASN A 91 1.85 -6.02 -17.68
N GLY A 92 0.65 -5.71 -17.17
CA GLY A 92 -0.59 -5.75 -17.94
C GLY A 92 -0.84 -4.50 -18.79
N MET A 93 -0.36 -3.33 -18.35
CA MET A 93 -0.65 -2.04 -18.98
C MET A 93 0.51 -1.47 -19.81
N ILE A 94 1.77 -1.78 -19.45
CA ILE A 94 2.97 -1.23 -20.09
C ILE A 94 3.52 -2.21 -21.14
N GLN A 95 3.89 -1.70 -22.32
CA GLN A 95 4.35 -2.46 -23.46
C GLN A 95 5.82 -2.13 -23.82
N PRO A 96 6.53 -3.02 -24.53
CA PRO A 96 7.81 -2.66 -25.14
C PRO A 96 7.69 -1.44 -26.06
N GLY A 97 8.62 -0.50 -25.93
CA GLY A 97 8.61 0.77 -26.67
C GLY A 97 8.00 1.94 -25.90
N ASP A 98 7.25 1.69 -24.84
CA ASP A 98 6.68 2.73 -23.97
C ASP A 98 7.79 3.45 -23.18
N HIS A 99 7.53 4.71 -22.85
CA HIS A 99 8.26 5.43 -21.82
C HIS A 99 7.41 5.56 -20.55
N VAL A 100 8.02 5.37 -19.39
CA VAL A 100 7.37 5.44 -18.09
C VAL A 100 8.10 6.44 -17.19
N VAL A 101 7.34 7.32 -16.55
CA VAL A 101 7.84 8.22 -15.51
C VAL A 101 7.56 7.60 -14.15
N THR A 102 8.59 7.52 -13.31
CA THR A 102 8.53 7.01 -11.93
C THR A 102 9.41 7.86 -11.02
N THR A 103 9.60 7.48 -9.75
CA THR A 103 10.33 8.33 -8.79
C THR A 103 11.37 7.57 -7.99
N VAL A 104 12.30 8.31 -7.35
CA VAL A 104 13.25 7.74 -6.38
C VAL A 104 12.56 7.29 -5.08
N MET A 105 11.28 7.66 -4.84
CA MET A 105 10.54 7.28 -3.65
C MET A 105 10.00 5.85 -3.70
N GLU A 106 10.14 5.15 -4.82
CA GLU A 106 9.49 3.89 -5.07
C GLU A 106 10.06 2.73 -4.22
N HIS A 107 9.14 1.89 -3.78
CA HIS A 107 9.47 0.59 -3.21
C HIS A 107 9.92 -0.38 -4.32
N ASN A 108 10.72 -1.40 -3.97
CA ASN A 108 11.12 -2.47 -4.88
C ASN A 108 9.94 -3.21 -5.58
N SER A 109 8.74 -3.12 -5.02
CA SER A 109 7.52 -3.67 -5.66
C SER A 109 7.12 -2.91 -6.94
N VAL A 110 7.58 -1.67 -7.11
CA VAL A 110 7.46 -0.85 -8.33
C VAL A 110 8.74 -0.96 -9.15
N LEU A 111 9.90 -0.73 -8.53
CA LEU A 111 11.18 -0.66 -9.25
C LEU A 111 11.53 -1.96 -9.97
N ARG A 112 11.42 -3.11 -9.31
CA ARG A 112 11.83 -4.39 -9.90
C ARG A 112 10.99 -4.78 -11.12
N PRO A 113 9.65 -4.69 -11.11
CA PRO A 113 8.86 -4.87 -12.33
C PRO A 113 9.20 -3.88 -13.44
N LEU A 114 9.47 -2.59 -13.11
CA LEU A 114 9.88 -1.59 -14.10
C LEU A 114 11.26 -1.92 -14.70
N TYR A 115 12.26 -2.29 -13.90
CA TYR A 115 13.57 -2.74 -14.41
C TYR A 115 13.47 -3.99 -15.29
N LEU A 116 12.52 -4.89 -14.96
CA LEU A 116 12.27 -6.03 -15.84
C LEU A 116 11.67 -5.61 -17.18
N LYS A 117 10.79 -4.59 -17.17
CA LYS A 117 10.23 -3.97 -18.39
C LYS A 117 11.30 -3.26 -19.20
N GLU A 118 12.22 -2.55 -18.55
CA GLU A 118 13.36 -1.89 -19.20
C GLU A 118 14.21 -2.88 -20.03
N GLN A 119 14.43 -4.10 -19.52
CA GLN A 119 15.11 -5.18 -20.26
C GLN A 119 14.34 -5.62 -21.52
N THR A 120 13.07 -5.30 -21.62
CA THR A 120 12.22 -5.61 -22.79
C THR A 120 11.96 -4.40 -23.70
N GLY A 121 12.65 -3.29 -23.47
CA GLY A 121 12.61 -2.11 -24.34
C GLY A 121 11.70 -0.97 -23.88
N VAL A 122 11.26 -0.98 -22.61
CA VAL A 122 10.60 0.18 -21.98
C VAL A 122 11.67 1.18 -21.54
N ALA A 123 11.44 2.46 -21.80
CA ALA A 123 12.30 3.53 -21.31
C ALA A 123 11.80 4.05 -19.96
N LEU A 124 12.71 4.35 -19.03
CA LEU A 124 12.35 4.88 -17.70
C LEU A 124 12.93 6.27 -17.49
N THR A 125 12.12 7.18 -16.93
CA THR A 125 12.60 8.41 -16.29
C THR A 125 12.28 8.33 -14.80
N VAL A 126 13.32 8.42 -13.96
CA VAL A 126 13.21 8.39 -12.51
C VAL A 126 13.39 9.81 -11.96
N LEU A 127 12.33 10.38 -11.41
CA LEU A 127 12.35 11.74 -10.86
C LEU A 127 13.11 11.80 -9.53
N PRO A 128 14.09 12.70 -9.38
CA PRO A 128 14.82 12.88 -8.14
C PRO A 128 14.03 13.70 -7.12
N LEU A 129 14.51 13.71 -5.86
CA LEU A 129 14.07 14.68 -4.87
C LEU A 129 14.67 16.07 -5.20
N ASP A 130 13.93 17.12 -4.89
CA ASP A 130 14.44 18.48 -4.82
C ASP A 130 15.25 18.74 -3.53
N GLU A 131 15.76 19.95 -3.37
CA GLU A 131 16.52 20.39 -2.19
C GLU A 131 15.72 20.31 -0.88
N ASN A 132 14.39 20.28 -0.95
CA ASN A 132 13.49 20.18 0.20
C ASN A 132 13.08 18.73 0.50
N GLY A 133 13.61 17.75 -0.24
CA GLY A 133 13.26 16.34 -0.11
C GLY A 133 11.86 16.01 -0.65
N LEU A 134 11.38 16.77 -1.62
CA LEU A 134 10.08 16.61 -2.27
C LEU A 134 10.27 16.30 -3.76
N ILE A 135 9.18 15.85 -4.41
CA ILE A 135 9.07 15.79 -5.86
C ILE A 135 7.87 16.65 -6.25
N SER A 136 8.12 17.69 -7.02
CA SER A 136 7.06 18.60 -7.45
C SER A 136 6.17 17.95 -8.51
N SER A 137 4.93 18.39 -8.59
CA SER A 137 4.01 17.93 -9.65
C SER A 137 4.46 18.37 -11.03
N GLU A 138 5.13 19.51 -11.11
CA GLU A 138 5.70 20.09 -12.33
C GLU A 138 6.80 19.19 -12.89
N ALA A 139 7.64 18.56 -12.04
CA ALA A 139 8.67 17.64 -12.49
C ALA A 139 8.09 16.43 -13.25
N PHE A 140 6.90 15.96 -12.88
CA PHE A 140 6.22 14.91 -13.65
C PHE A 140 5.84 15.41 -15.05
N GLU A 141 5.30 16.60 -15.15
CA GLU A 141 4.88 17.18 -16.44
C GLU A 141 6.07 17.46 -17.36
N GLU A 142 7.17 17.98 -16.81
CA GLU A 142 8.42 18.23 -17.55
C GLU A 142 9.08 16.94 -18.06
N ALA A 143 8.85 15.81 -17.38
CA ALA A 143 9.38 14.51 -17.78
C ALA A 143 8.56 13.81 -18.87
N ILE A 144 7.37 14.31 -19.21
CA ILE A 144 6.51 13.73 -20.24
C ILE A 144 7.11 13.97 -21.63
N ARG A 145 7.23 12.89 -22.40
CA ARG A 145 7.73 12.85 -23.77
C ARG A 145 6.61 12.36 -24.71
N PRO A 146 6.78 12.49 -26.04
CA PRO A 146 5.78 11.99 -26.99
C PRO A 146 5.52 10.48 -26.94
N ASP A 147 6.48 9.70 -26.43
CA ASP A 147 6.42 8.25 -26.24
C ASP A 147 6.09 7.86 -24.79
N THR A 148 5.73 8.80 -23.93
CA THR A 148 5.30 8.50 -22.55
C THR A 148 3.91 7.91 -22.59
N GLU A 149 3.73 6.74 -21.98
CA GLU A 149 2.47 6.01 -21.89
C GLU A 149 1.95 5.88 -20.45
N ALA A 150 2.84 5.96 -19.45
CA ALA A 150 2.43 5.80 -18.07
C ALA A 150 3.24 6.63 -17.07
N VAL A 151 2.57 6.98 -15.97
CA VAL A 151 3.19 7.40 -14.71
C VAL A 151 2.92 6.31 -13.67
N VAL A 152 3.97 5.84 -13.03
CA VAL A 152 3.90 4.86 -11.93
C VAL A 152 4.56 5.45 -10.70
N CYS A 153 3.79 5.72 -9.64
CA CYS A 153 4.37 6.29 -8.42
C CYS A 153 3.70 5.82 -7.14
N THR A 154 4.47 5.82 -6.04
CA THR A 154 3.92 5.67 -4.70
C THR A 154 3.16 6.92 -4.27
N HIS A 155 2.04 6.77 -3.57
CA HIS A 155 1.34 7.92 -2.96
C HIS A 155 2.12 8.49 -1.78
N ALA A 156 2.78 7.63 -1.00
CA ALA A 156 3.59 8.07 0.14
C ALA A 156 4.82 7.17 0.33
N SER A 157 5.96 7.77 0.59
CA SER A 157 7.21 7.07 0.84
C SER A 157 7.14 6.21 2.11
N ASN A 158 7.55 4.96 2.00
CA ASN A 158 7.68 4.06 3.14
C ASN A 158 8.93 4.36 3.99
N VAL A 159 9.82 5.26 3.55
CA VAL A 159 11.02 5.67 4.28
C VAL A 159 10.79 7.01 4.97
N THR A 160 10.37 8.03 4.24
CA THR A 160 10.25 9.40 4.78
C THR A 160 8.84 9.78 5.20
N GLY A 161 7.83 9.03 4.77
CA GLY A 161 6.42 9.41 4.96
C GLY A 161 5.95 10.55 4.06
N THR A 162 6.82 11.16 3.26
CA THR A 162 6.49 12.21 2.30
C THR A 162 5.43 11.73 1.31
N ALA A 163 4.38 12.52 1.08
CA ALA A 163 3.29 12.19 0.16
C ALA A 163 3.38 13.03 -1.12
N LEU A 164 3.01 12.42 -2.25
CA LEU A 164 2.89 13.09 -3.55
C LEU A 164 1.49 13.69 -3.73
N ASN A 165 1.41 14.79 -4.46
CA ASN A 165 0.13 15.42 -4.82
C ASN A 165 -0.51 14.68 -6.02
N LEU A 166 -1.24 13.60 -5.75
CA LEU A 166 -1.86 12.78 -6.79
C LEU A 166 -2.91 13.53 -7.62
N TYR A 167 -3.56 14.57 -7.07
CA TYR A 167 -4.50 15.40 -7.85
C TYR A 167 -3.80 16.09 -9.03
N ARG A 168 -2.65 16.73 -8.77
CA ARG A 168 -1.89 17.43 -9.80
C ARG A 168 -1.25 16.48 -10.80
N ILE A 169 -0.67 15.38 -10.31
CA ILE A 169 -0.06 14.36 -11.17
C ILE A 169 -1.13 13.72 -12.07
N GLY A 170 -2.29 13.35 -11.51
CA GLY A 170 -3.38 12.78 -12.29
C GLY A 170 -4.02 13.74 -13.27
N GLU A 171 -4.06 15.07 -12.98
CA GLU A 171 -4.44 16.08 -13.97
C GLU A 171 -3.47 16.10 -15.16
N ALA A 172 -2.15 16.02 -14.91
CA ALA A 172 -1.15 15.93 -15.97
C ALA A 172 -1.32 14.64 -16.78
N CYS A 173 -1.45 13.49 -16.14
CA CYS A 173 -1.71 12.21 -16.83
C CYS A 173 -2.94 12.30 -17.73
N LYS A 174 -4.06 12.83 -17.23
CA LYS A 174 -5.29 12.99 -18.02
C LYS A 174 -5.11 13.90 -19.23
N ARG A 175 -4.41 15.05 -19.08
CA ARG A 175 -4.16 15.96 -20.19
C ARG A 175 -3.36 15.32 -21.33
N HIS A 176 -2.44 14.42 -20.99
CA HIS A 176 -1.55 13.75 -21.93
C HIS A 176 -2.03 12.35 -22.34
N GLY A 177 -3.17 11.88 -21.80
CA GLY A 177 -3.72 10.56 -22.12
C GLY A 177 -2.91 9.38 -21.57
N LEU A 178 -2.15 9.60 -20.49
CA LEU A 178 -1.25 8.62 -19.88
C LEU A 178 -1.99 7.73 -18.88
N HIS A 179 -1.56 6.49 -18.75
CA HIS A 179 -1.97 5.63 -17.64
C HIS A 179 -1.37 6.10 -16.31
N PHE A 180 -2.21 6.21 -15.28
CA PHE A 180 -1.77 6.58 -13.94
C PHE A 180 -1.92 5.40 -12.97
N ILE A 181 -0.78 4.79 -12.61
CA ILE A 181 -0.67 3.63 -11.72
C ILE A 181 -0.12 4.10 -10.37
N VAL A 182 -0.86 3.85 -9.28
CA VAL A 182 -0.51 4.33 -7.94
C VAL A 182 -0.30 3.17 -6.97
N ASP A 183 0.87 3.16 -6.30
CA ASP A 183 1.13 2.33 -5.12
C ASP A 183 0.58 3.03 -3.86
N ALA A 184 -0.54 2.53 -3.35
CA ALA A 184 -1.19 3.02 -2.13
C ALA A 184 -0.80 2.22 -0.88
N SER A 185 0.30 1.46 -0.89
CA SER A 185 0.69 0.59 0.23
C SER A 185 0.87 1.32 1.56
N GLN A 186 1.27 2.60 1.54
CA GLN A 186 1.47 3.41 2.74
C GLN A 186 0.36 4.44 2.97
N SER A 187 -0.60 4.54 2.05
CA SER A 187 -1.64 5.57 2.12
C SER A 187 -3.05 5.00 2.23
N ALA A 188 -3.32 3.78 1.71
CA ALA A 188 -4.63 3.15 1.84
C ALA A 188 -5.03 2.98 3.32
N GLY A 189 -6.15 3.57 3.72
CA GLY A 189 -6.64 3.60 5.10
C GLY A 189 -5.97 4.64 6.01
N ILE A 190 -5.06 5.46 5.48
CA ILE A 190 -4.32 6.52 6.20
C ILE A 190 -4.63 7.88 5.56
N LEU A 191 -4.26 8.06 4.29
CA LEU A 191 -4.49 9.29 3.55
C LEU A 191 -5.77 9.17 2.71
N PRO A 192 -6.50 10.27 2.47
CA PRO A 192 -7.64 10.24 1.57
C PRO A 192 -7.19 9.94 0.15
N ILE A 193 -7.90 9.02 -0.50
CA ILE A 193 -7.72 8.66 -1.90
C ILE A 193 -9.06 8.77 -2.60
N ASP A 194 -9.12 9.58 -3.64
CA ASP A 194 -10.28 9.73 -4.53
C ASP A 194 -9.83 9.41 -5.95
N MET A 195 -10.05 8.16 -6.38
CA MET A 195 -9.58 7.69 -7.67
C MET A 195 -10.11 8.52 -8.84
N GLN A 196 -11.38 8.95 -8.76
CA GLN A 196 -12.01 9.72 -9.83
C GLN A 196 -11.43 11.14 -9.91
N ALA A 197 -11.34 11.84 -8.78
CA ALA A 197 -10.80 13.18 -8.72
C ALA A 197 -9.29 13.23 -8.98
N MET A 198 -8.55 12.20 -8.58
CA MET A 198 -7.12 12.04 -8.82
C MET A 198 -6.79 11.44 -10.19
N ASN A 199 -7.80 11.11 -11.00
CA ASN A 199 -7.65 10.48 -12.33
C ASN A 199 -6.78 9.21 -12.34
N ILE A 200 -6.88 8.36 -11.31
CA ILE A 200 -6.10 7.13 -11.16
C ILE A 200 -6.72 6.03 -12.03
N ASP A 201 -5.93 5.37 -12.88
CA ASP A 201 -6.37 4.23 -13.69
C ASP A 201 -6.22 2.90 -12.96
N ALA A 202 -5.15 2.75 -12.18
CA ALA A 202 -4.91 1.56 -11.38
C ALA A 202 -4.37 1.94 -10.00
N LEU A 203 -5.16 1.66 -8.96
CA LEU A 203 -4.77 1.82 -7.56
C LEU A 203 -4.42 0.46 -6.97
N CYS A 204 -3.16 0.27 -6.58
CA CYS A 204 -2.64 -0.96 -5.98
C CYS A 204 -2.54 -0.80 -4.46
N PHE A 205 -3.11 -1.74 -3.69
CA PHE A 205 -3.17 -1.64 -2.23
C PHE A 205 -2.85 -2.95 -1.52
N THR A 206 -2.50 -2.87 -0.24
CA THR A 206 -2.33 -4.03 0.66
C THR A 206 -3.22 -3.90 1.87
N GLY A 207 -3.80 -5.01 2.32
CA GLY A 207 -4.77 -5.02 3.42
C GLY A 207 -4.15 -4.95 4.82
N HIS A 208 -2.89 -5.35 4.99
CA HIS A 208 -2.30 -5.60 6.31
C HIS A 208 -1.61 -4.39 6.98
N LYS A 209 -1.57 -3.23 6.31
CA LYS A 209 -1.01 -1.97 6.83
C LYS A 209 -2.13 -1.05 7.33
N GLY A 210 -2.28 0.15 6.79
CA GLY A 210 -3.28 1.14 7.21
C GLY A 210 -4.74 0.67 7.12
N LEU A 211 -5.02 -0.35 6.32
CA LEU A 211 -6.35 -0.97 6.28
C LEU A 211 -6.62 -1.94 7.45
N PHE A 212 -5.67 -2.25 8.32
CA PHE A 212 -5.80 -3.13 9.50
C PHE A 212 -6.26 -4.57 9.22
N GLY A 213 -6.31 -5.00 7.97
CA GLY A 213 -6.68 -6.34 7.56
C GLY A 213 -5.56 -7.37 7.79
N PRO A 214 -5.82 -8.65 7.52
CA PRO A 214 -4.83 -9.72 7.60
C PRO A 214 -3.75 -9.59 6.53
N GLN A 215 -2.57 -10.18 6.78
CA GLN A 215 -1.59 -10.47 5.74
C GLN A 215 -2.19 -11.43 4.70
N GLY A 216 -1.65 -11.42 3.47
CA GLY A 216 -2.20 -12.21 2.36
C GLY A 216 -3.49 -11.61 1.79
N THR A 217 -3.75 -10.32 2.02
CA THR A 217 -4.83 -9.55 1.44
C THR A 217 -4.32 -8.26 0.80
N GLY A 218 -4.90 -7.91 -0.32
CA GLY A 218 -4.62 -6.72 -1.09
C GLY A 218 -5.46 -6.74 -2.35
N GLY A 219 -5.15 -5.88 -3.29
CA GLY A 219 -5.87 -5.85 -4.55
C GLY A 219 -5.50 -4.67 -5.44
N ILE A 220 -6.18 -4.64 -6.56
CA ILE A 220 -6.14 -3.56 -7.54
C ILE A 220 -7.56 -3.03 -7.73
N CYS A 221 -7.71 -1.72 -7.73
CA CYS A 221 -8.92 -1.04 -8.15
C CYS A 221 -8.62 -0.35 -9.49
N LEU A 222 -9.39 -0.67 -10.54
CA LEU A 222 -9.20 -0.13 -11.87
C LEU A 222 -10.28 0.91 -12.20
N ARG A 223 -9.91 1.93 -12.98
CA ARG A 223 -10.88 2.78 -13.66
C ARG A 223 -11.63 1.95 -14.71
N LYS A 224 -12.92 2.18 -14.83
CA LYS A 224 -13.75 1.51 -15.84
C LYS A 224 -13.24 1.79 -17.25
N GLY A 225 -13.11 0.73 -18.04
CA GLY A 225 -12.60 0.81 -19.40
C GLY A 225 -11.06 0.76 -19.51
N THR A 226 -10.32 0.70 -18.41
CA THR A 226 -8.88 0.47 -18.45
C THR A 226 -8.58 -0.90 -19.04
N THR A 227 -7.75 -0.90 -20.09
CA THR A 227 -7.29 -2.15 -20.72
C THR A 227 -6.09 -2.70 -19.97
N ILE A 228 -6.20 -3.95 -19.53
CA ILE A 228 -5.13 -4.61 -18.78
C ILE A 228 -5.07 -6.09 -19.16
N ARG A 229 -3.86 -6.63 -19.31
CA ARG A 229 -3.63 -8.07 -19.47
C ARG A 229 -3.47 -8.74 -18.10
N PRO A 230 -4.04 -9.93 -17.89
CA PRO A 230 -3.85 -10.63 -16.62
C PRO A 230 -2.41 -11.11 -16.45
N LEU A 231 -1.89 -11.00 -15.23
CA LEU A 231 -0.59 -11.57 -14.84
C LEU A 231 -0.67 -13.10 -14.70
N LYS A 232 -1.79 -13.58 -14.21
CA LYS A 232 -2.08 -15.01 -14.00
C LYS A 232 -3.34 -15.40 -14.75
N VAL A 233 -3.31 -16.58 -15.37
CA VAL A 233 -4.46 -17.20 -16.03
C VAL A 233 -4.73 -18.56 -15.40
N GLY A 234 -6.00 -19.00 -15.38
CA GLY A 234 -6.35 -20.27 -14.78
C GLY A 234 -7.83 -20.40 -14.43
N GLY A 235 -8.14 -21.27 -13.50
CA GLY A 235 -9.54 -21.52 -13.11
C GLY A 235 -10.23 -20.27 -12.58
N SER A 236 -11.30 -19.86 -13.25
CA SER A 236 -12.16 -18.72 -12.85
C SER A 236 -13.48 -19.20 -12.21
N GLY A 237 -13.79 -20.48 -12.32
CA GLY A 237 -15.07 -21.07 -11.90
C GLY A 237 -16.25 -20.81 -12.85
N ILE A 238 -16.01 -20.08 -13.94
CA ILE A 238 -16.99 -19.77 -15.00
C ILE A 238 -16.35 -20.00 -16.36
N HIS A 239 -17.16 -20.14 -17.41
CA HIS A 239 -16.69 -20.31 -18.79
C HIS A 239 -15.65 -21.45 -18.94
N SER A 240 -15.87 -22.59 -18.26
CA SER A 240 -14.89 -23.69 -18.12
C SER A 240 -14.47 -24.35 -19.45
N PHE A 241 -15.22 -24.18 -20.51
CA PHE A 241 -14.91 -24.70 -21.85
C PHE A 241 -14.16 -23.70 -22.74
N ASP A 242 -14.06 -22.44 -22.32
CA ASP A 242 -13.32 -21.43 -23.05
C ASP A 242 -11.80 -21.63 -22.86
N LYS A 243 -11.04 -21.40 -23.92
CA LYS A 243 -9.57 -21.52 -23.87
C LYS A 243 -8.89 -20.31 -23.24
N GLU A 244 -9.59 -19.18 -23.20
CA GLU A 244 -9.06 -17.90 -22.73
C GLU A 244 -9.60 -17.55 -21.35
N GLN A 245 -8.87 -16.69 -20.64
CA GLN A 245 -9.32 -16.08 -19.39
C GLN A 245 -10.56 -15.20 -19.67
N PRO A 246 -11.56 -15.15 -18.77
CA PRO A 246 -12.68 -14.22 -18.91
C PRO A 246 -12.19 -12.78 -19.11
N GLN A 247 -12.83 -12.03 -20.01
CA GLN A 247 -12.40 -10.68 -20.43
C GLN A 247 -13.12 -9.57 -19.66
N PHE A 248 -13.74 -9.87 -18.54
CA PHE A 248 -14.44 -8.90 -17.69
C PHE A 248 -13.95 -8.96 -16.24
N MET A 249 -14.01 -7.84 -15.58
CA MET A 249 -13.63 -7.69 -14.17
C MET A 249 -14.71 -8.24 -13.23
N PRO A 250 -14.34 -8.75 -12.08
CA PRO A 250 -12.97 -8.97 -11.58
C PRO A 250 -12.32 -10.29 -12.07
N GLU A 251 -13.06 -11.15 -12.78
CA GLU A 251 -12.66 -12.49 -13.21
C GLU A 251 -11.42 -12.49 -14.10
N LEU A 252 -11.22 -11.44 -14.89
CA LEU A 252 -10.04 -11.25 -15.71
C LEU A 252 -8.74 -11.37 -14.89
N LEU A 253 -8.72 -10.79 -13.69
CA LEU A 253 -7.51 -10.66 -12.86
C LEU A 253 -7.47 -11.65 -11.67
N GLU A 254 -8.58 -12.34 -11.40
CA GLU A 254 -8.67 -13.26 -10.27
C GLU A 254 -8.66 -14.72 -10.72
N ALA A 255 -7.52 -15.28 -11.06
CA ALA A 255 -7.36 -16.70 -11.33
C ALA A 255 -7.12 -17.49 -10.03
N GLY A 256 -7.81 -18.63 -9.91
CA GLY A 256 -7.73 -19.52 -8.74
C GLY A 256 -8.70 -19.16 -7.62
N THR A 257 -8.63 -19.92 -6.52
CA THR A 257 -9.47 -19.69 -5.33
C THR A 257 -8.96 -18.48 -4.56
N ILE A 258 -9.83 -17.49 -4.33
CA ILE A 258 -9.48 -16.30 -3.54
C ILE A 258 -9.34 -16.64 -2.05
N ASN A 259 -8.58 -15.82 -1.32
CA ASN A 259 -8.39 -15.94 0.13
C ASN A 259 -9.63 -15.47 0.91
N ALA A 260 -10.70 -16.27 0.91
CA ALA A 260 -11.97 -15.90 1.52
C ALA A 260 -11.84 -15.56 3.01
N HIS A 261 -11.00 -16.30 3.76
CA HIS A 261 -10.78 -16.04 5.19
C HIS A 261 -10.08 -14.70 5.44
N GLY A 262 -9.05 -14.39 4.65
CA GLY A 262 -8.40 -13.08 4.69
C GLY A 262 -9.32 -11.95 4.29
N ILE A 263 -10.15 -12.16 3.25
CA ILE A 263 -11.14 -11.17 2.79
C ILE A 263 -12.20 -10.91 3.86
N ALA A 264 -12.63 -11.92 4.61
CA ALA A 264 -13.53 -11.72 5.76
C ALA A 264 -12.92 -10.81 6.82
N GLY A 265 -11.63 -10.99 7.13
CA GLY A 265 -10.89 -10.09 8.02
C GLY A 265 -10.76 -8.68 7.44
N LEU A 266 -10.51 -8.55 6.14
CA LEU A 266 -10.46 -7.25 5.45
C LEU A 266 -11.84 -6.56 5.45
N ASN A 267 -12.93 -7.31 5.24
CA ASN A 267 -14.29 -6.79 5.36
C ASN A 267 -14.54 -6.18 6.74
N ALA A 268 -14.22 -6.93 7.80
CA ALA A 268 -14.38 -6.46 9.17
C ALA A 268 -13.52 -5.22 9.46
N SER A 269 -12.29 -5.15 8.92
CA SER A 269 -11.42 -4.00 9.10
C SER A 269 -11.93 -2.75 8.37
N LEU A 270 -12.49 -2.89 7.17
CA LEU A 270 -13.09 -1.79 6.43
C LEU A 270 -14.35 -1.25 7.14
N LYS A 271 -15.18 -2.13 7.70
CA LYS A 271 -16.31 -1.74 8.57
C LYS A 271 -15.84 -0.99 9.81
N TYR A 272 -14.75 -1.44 10.43
CA TYR A 272 -14.12 -0.74 11.55
C TYR A 272 -13.62 0.66 11.15
N LEU A 273 -12.90 0.78 10.03
CA LEU A 273 -12.43 2.07 9.52
C LEU A 273 -13.58 3.03 9.23
N LYS A 274 -14.65 2.55 8.61
CA LYS A 274 -15.86 3.33 8.33
C LYS A 274 -16.54 3.79 9.62
N LYS A 275 -16.62 2.94 10.64
CA LYS A 275 -17.21 3.24 11.96
C LYS A 275 -16.40 4.26 12.74
N GLU A 276 -15.09 4.10 12.80
CA GLU A 276 -14.20 5.01 13.55
C GLU A 276 -13.98 6.36 12.83
N GLY A 277 -14.02 6.36 11.49
CA GLY A 277 -13.77 7.52 10.65
C GLY A 277 -12.27 7.71 10.37
N LEU A 278 -11.89 7.72 9.09
CA LEU A 278 -10.49 7.86 8.67
C LEU A 278 -9.85 9.15 9.17
N GLU A 279 -10.54 10.28 9.09
CA GLU A 279 -10.01 11.57 9.53
C GLU A 279 -9.63 11.58 11.03
N LYS A 280 -10.45 10.92 11.88
CA LYS A 280 -10.18 10.78 13.31
C LYS A 280 -8.94 9.93 13.57
N LEU A 281 -8.82 8.79 12.85
CA LEU A 281 -7.66 7.90 12.97
C LEU A 281 -6.39 8.60 12.48
N TYR A 282 -6.45 9.24 11.32
CA TYR A 282 -5.35 10.02 10.76
C TYR A 282 -4.91 11.16 11.69
N THR A 283 -5.85 11.93 12.24
CA THR A 283 -5.54 13.02 13.18
C THR A 283 -4.72 12.52 14.38
N LYS A 284 -5.09 11.36 14.91
CA LYS A 284 -4.32 10.73 16.00
C LYS A 284 -2.93 10.31 15.53
N GLU A 285 -2.80 9.64 14.39
CA GLU A 285 -1.52 9.20 13.84
C GLU A 285 -0.60 10.38 13.49
N ALA A 286 -1.17 11.45 12.93
CA ALA A 286 -0.46 12.69 12.63
C ALA A 286 0.05 13.38 13.93
N LEU A 287 -0.77 13.41 14.99
CA LEU A 287 -0.36 13.93 16.30
C LEU A 287 0.81 13.14 16.88
N LEU A 288 0.74 11.80 16.86
CA LEU A 288 1.80 10.92 17.34
C LEU A 288 3.10 11.14 16.55
N THR A 289 3.00 11.22 15.23
CA THR A 289 4.13 11.45 14.32
C THR A 289 4.78 12.80 14.58
N LYS A 290 3.98 13.87 14.68
CA LYS A 290 4.46 15.21 14.96
C LYS A 290 5.12 15.29 16.35
N THR A 291 4.50 14.68 17.36
CA THR A 291 5.05 14.66 18.73
C THR A 291 6.42 13.98 18.75
N PHE A 292 6.56 12.83 18.10
CA PHE A 292 7.83 12.13 18.01
C PHE A 292 8.87 12.97 17.26
N TYR A 293 8.54 13.48 16.07
CA TYR A 293 9.44 14.32 15.27
C TYR A 293 9.95 15.53 16.05
N GLU A 294 9.03 16.30 16.67
CA GLU A 294 9.41 17.48 17.46
C GLU A 294 10.27 17.13 18.68
N GLY A 295 10.08 15.94 19.24
CA GLY A 295 10.86 15.46 20.37
C GLY A 295 12.29 15.05 20.00
N VAL A 296 12.50 14.48 18.80
CA VAL A 296 13.81 13.94 18.40
C VAL A 296 14.65 14.90 17.54
N ARG A 297 14.05 15.77 16.72
CA ARG A 297 14.75 16.60 15.74
C ARG A 297 15.77 17.59 16.30
N ARG A 298 15.71 17.87 17.61
CA ARG A 298 16.61 18.81 18.30
C ARG A 298 17.62 18.11 19.19
N ILE A 299 17.62 16.80 19.23
CA ILE A 299 18.64 16.03 19.97
C ILE A 299 19.92 16.08 19.16
N GLU A 300 21.02 16.46 19.82
CA GLU A 300 22.35 16.48 19.20
C GLU A 300 22.71 15.07 18.71
N GLY A 301 23.30 14.98 17.52
CA GLY A 301 23.62 13.69 16.89
C GLY A 301 22.45 13.01 16.16
N VAL A 302 21.22 13.49 16.31
CA VAL A 302 20.06 12.91 15.60
C VAL A 302 19.82 13.63 14.28
N ARG A 303 19.84 12.89 13.18
CA ARG A 303 19.45 13.35 11.85
C ARG A 303 18.13 12.72 11.44
N VAL A 304 17.09 13.54 11.22
CA VAL A 304 15.78 13.10 10.77
C VAL A 304 15.63 13.32 9.26
N TYR A 305 15.02 12.36 8.55
CA TYR A 305 14.85 12.39 7.10
C TYR A 305 13.40 12.64 6.69
N GLY A 306 13.22 13.41 5.61
CA GLY A 306 11.93 13.75 5.00
C GLY A 306 11.43 15.14 5.36
N ASN A 307 10.44 15.61 4.63
CA ASN A 307 9.82 16.92 4.81
C ASN A 307 8.62 16.82 5.77
N PHE A 308 8.64 17.56 6.87
CA PHE A 308 7.60 17.56 7.91
C PHE A 308 6.67 18.79 7.85
N ASP A 309 6.86 19.66 6.87
CA ASP A 309 6.01 20.83 6.64
C ASP A 309 4.78 20.50 5.78
N GLN A 310 4.71 19.28 5.23
CA GLN A 310 3.54 18.82 4.50
C GLN A 310 2.30 18.69 5.42
N GLU A 311 1.16 19.17 4.94
CA GLU A 311 -0.12 19.08 5.65
C GLU A 311 -0.54 17.62 5.89
N LYS A 312 -0.31 16.76 4.87
CA LYS A 312 -0.64 15.33 4.93
C LYS A 312 0.57 14.50 4.55
N ARG A 313 0.84 13.48 5.36
CA ARG A 313 1.95 12.55 5.19
C ARG A 313 1.65 11.21 5.87
N ALA A 314 2.34 10.14 5.49
CA ALA A 314 2.25 8.88 6.21
C ALA A 314 2.89 9.00 7.62
N PRO A 315 2.40 8.23 8.62
CA PRO A 315 2.87 8.30 10.01
C PRO A 315 4.22 7.60 10.20
N VAL A 316 5.23 8.10 9.51
CA VAL A 316 6.60 7.55 9.45
C VAL A 316 7.60 8.64 9.81
N VAL A 317 8.57 8.29 10.66
CA VAL A 317 9.76 9.09 10.97
C VAL A 317 10.98 8.20 10.86
N SER A 318 11.90 8.53 9.96
CA SER A 318 13.19 7.85 9.82
C SER A 318 14.31 8.75 10.30
N LEU A 319 15.23 8.18 11.04
CA LEU A 319 16.37 8.93 11.59
C LEU A 319 17.63 8.06 11.67
N ASN A 320 18.77 8.74 11.84
CA ASN A 320 20.03 8.16 12.25
C ASN A 320 20.54 8.89 13.49
N ILE A 321 21.36 8.20 14.28
CA ILE A 321 22.05 8.74 15.46
C ILE A 321 23.55 8.68 15.12
N TRP A 322 24.19 9.84 15.03
CA TRP A 322 25.58 9.97 14.61
C TRP A 322 25.87 9.12 13.36
N ASP A 323 27.03 8.50 13.30
CA ASP A 323 27.42 7.57 12.23
C ASP A 323 27.17 6.10 12.60
N GLU A 324 26.35 5.83 13.64
CA GLU A 324 26.03 4.49 14.09
C GLU A 324 25.22 3.71 13.03
N ASP A 325 25.52 2.42 12.89
CA ASP A 325 24.76 1.51 12.02
C ASP A 325 23.30 1.42 12.47
N ALA A 326 22.37 1.60 11.52
CA ALA A 326 20.95 1.61 11.83
C ALA A 326 20.45 0.26 12.42
N GLY A 327 21.05 -0.86 12.04
CA GLY A 327 20.74 -2.18 12.61
C GLY A 327 21.10 -2.25 14.08
N LYS A 328 22.32 -1.78 14.44
CA LYS A 328 22.79 -1.73 15.82
C LYS A 328 21.90 -0.84 16.70
N VAL A 329 21.54 0.36 16.22
CA VAL A 329 20.61 1.24 16.94
C VAL A 329 19.25 0.56 17.16
N SER A 330 18.71 -0.11 16.14
CA SER A 330 17.44 -0.83 16.27
C SER A 330 17.52 -2.02 17.21
N GLU A 331 18.66 -2.72 17.28
CA GLU A 331 18.93 -3.82 18.21
C GLU A 331 18.93 -3.33 19.66
N ILE A 332 19.67 -2.24 19.96
CA ILE A 332 19.69 -1.63 21.30
C ILE A 332 18.29 -1.15 21.71
N LEU A 333 17.56 -0.48 20.81
CA LEU A 333 16.17 -0.08 21.07
C LEU A 333 15.28 -1.26 21.47
N TRP A 334 15.51 -2.42 20.86
CA TRP A 334 14.77 -3.63 21.21
C TRP A 334 15.23 -4.25 22.53
N GLU A 335 16.52 -4.45 22.73
CA GLU A 335 17.07 -5.19 23.87
C GLU A 335 16.94 -4.39 25.17
N ASP A 336 17.27 -3.11 25.16
CA ASP A 336 17.35 -2.29 26.38
C ASP A 336 16.04 -1.56 26.68
N TYR A 337 15.29 -1.16 25.63
CA TYR A 337 14.06 -0.36 25.80
C TYR A 337 12.78 -1.12 25.45
N GLY A 338 12.87 -2.32 24.87
CA GLY A 338 11.69 -3.08 24.41
C GLY A 338 10.91 -2.38 23.30
N ILE A 339 11.59 -1.56 22.46
CA ILE A 339 11.01 -0.78 21.37
C ILE A 339 11.33 -1.45 20.04
N ALA A 340 10.30 -1.99 19.37
CA ALA A 340 10.42 -2.60 18.07
C ALA A 340 10.37 -1.52 16.97
N THR A 341 11.45 -1.37 16.22
CA THR A 341 11.61 -0.51 15.05
C THR A 341 12.05 -1.32 13.85
N ARG A 342 12.25 -0.70 12.70
CA ARG A 342 12.86 -1.34 11.55
C ARG A 342 14.07 -0.55 11.06
N ALA A 343 15.20 -1.24 10.88
CA ALA A 343 16.41 -0.66 10.34
C ALA A 343 16.69 -1.10 8.89
N GLY A 344 17.58 -0.38 8.22
CA GLY A 344 18.16 -0.72 6.93
C GLY A 344 17.56 0.02 5.74
N ALA A 345 17.53 -0.63 4.57
CA ALA A 345 17.17 -0.01 3.28
C ALA A 345 15.66 -0.03 2.93
N HIS A 346 14.80 -0.64 3.75
CA HIS A 346 13.34 -0.63 3.62
C HIS A 346 12.78 -0.99 2.24
N CYS A 347 13.54 -1.72 1.41
CA CYS A 347 13.21 -2.02 0.02
C CYS A 347 12.97 -0.77 -0.87
N ALA A 348 13.64 0.34 -0.57
CA ALA A 348 13.56 1.60 -1.32
C ALA A 348 14.98 2.12 -1.67
N PRO A 349 15.74 1.40 -2.53
CA PRO A 349 17.15 1.68 -2.76
C PRO A 349 17.43 3.09 -3.27
N LEU A 350 16.64 3.57 -4.25
CA LEU A 350 16.83 4.90 -4.83
C LEU A 350 16.56 6.03 -3.83
N MET A 351 15.65 5.81 -2.87
CA MET A 351 15.45 6.76 -1.77
C MET A 351 16.70 6.85 -0.89
N HIS A 352 17.32 5.70 -0.57
CA HIS A 352 18.55 5.68 0.22
C HIS A 352 19.73 6.32 -0.53
N GLU A 353 19.82 6.16 -1.84
CA GLU A 353 20.79 6.88 -2.69
C GLU A 353 20.55 8.38 -2.62
N ALA A 354 19.30 8.83 -2.78
CA ALA A 354 18.93 10.25 -2.73
C ALA A 354 19.16 10.90 -1.35
N LEU A 355 19.02 10.12 -0.26
CA LEU A 355 19.24 10.57 1.11
C LEU A 355 20.71 10.46 1.56
N GLY A 356 21.57 9.77 0.80
CA GLY A 356 22.96 9.48 1.16
C GLY A 356 23.09 8.49 2.33
N THR A 357 22.16 7.53 2.43
CA THR A 357 22.07 6.56 3.54
C THR A 357 22.21 5.10 3.09
N THR A 358 22.83 4.88 1.94
CA THR A 358 23.02 3.53 1.38
C THR A 358 23.84 2.60 2.27
N GLU A 359 24.90 3.12 2.89
CA GLU A 359 25.80 2.34 3.76
C GLU A 359 25.23 2.19 5.18
N GLN A 360 24.73 3.27 5.75
CA GLN A 360 24.26 3.31 7.14
C GLN A 360 22.84 2.77 7.30
N GLY A 361 22.00 2.85 6.26
CA GLY A 361 20.56 2.65 6.37
C GLY A 361 19.89 3.78 7.17
N VAL A 362 18.66 3.55 7.61
CA VAL A 362 17.98 4.41 8.59
C VAL A 362 17.22 3.56 9.59
N VAL A 363 17.00 4.07 10.81
CA VAL A 363 16.05 3.52 11.76
C VAL A 363 14.70 4.18 11.51
N ARG A 364 13.70 3.37 11.14
CA ARG A 364 12.35 3.84 10.83
C ARG A 364 11.40 3.58 12.00
N PHE A 365 10.76 4.62 12.47
CA PHE A 365 9.64 4.59 13.39
C PHE A 365 8.35 4.81 12.61
N SER A 366 7.34 3.98 12.84
CA SER A 366 6.05 4.14 12.19
C SER A 366 4.92 3.82 13.15
N PHE A 367 3.96 4.73 13.20
CA PHE A 367 2.91 4.75 14.20
C PHE A 367 1.57 4.30 13.61
N SER A 368 0.68 3.87 14.48
CA SER A 368 -0.72 3.63 14.15
C SER A 368 -1.62 4.24 15.22
N SER A 369 -2.89 4.31 14.94
CA SER A 369 -3.91 4.80 15.89
C SER A 369 -4.02 3.97 17.17
N PHE A 370 -3.36 2.81 17.24
CA PHE A 370 -3.26 1.97 18.45
C PHE A 370 -2.10 2.38 19.37
N ASN A 371 -1.15 3.20 18.91
CA ASN A 371 -0.10 3.71 19.76
C ASN A 371 -0.61 4.81 20.71
N THR A 372 0.12 5.07 21.77
CA THR A 372 -0.19 6.08 22.79
C THR A 372 0.87 7.19 22.86
N ILE A 373 0.51 8.34 23.41
CA ILE A 373 1.47 9.44 23.65
C ILE A 373 2.56 9.03 24.63
N GLU A 374 2.25 8.17 25.59
CA GLU A 374 3.20 7.63 26.58
C GLU A 374 4.25 6.76 25.88
N GLU A 375 3.86 5.91 24.93
CA GLU A 375 4.80 5.13 24.10
C GLU A 375 5.70 6.06 23.28
N ILE A 376 5.15 7.14 22.70
CA ILE A 376 5.93 8.14 21.95
C ILE A 376 6.98 8.82 22.85
N LYS A 377 6.60 9.22 24.07
CA LYS A 377 7.53 9.84 25.02
C LYS A 377 8.67 8.89 25.43
N GLN A 378 8.36 7.61 25.64
CA GLN A 378 9.38 6.59 25.92
C GLN A 378 10.33 6.40 24.74
N GLY A 379 9.82 6.42 23.50
CA GLY A 379 10.67 6.38 22.30
C GLY A 379 11.58 7.60 22.16
N ILE A 380 11.09 8.80 22.47
CA ILE A 380 11.90 10.04 22.46
C ILE A 380 13.02 9.96 23.51
N GLU A 381 12.72 9.48 24.72
CA GLU A 381 13.72 9.36 25.78
C GLU A 381 14.80 8.34 25.42
N ALA A 382 14.42 7.17 24.88
CA ALA A 382 15.37 6.16 24.41
C ALA A 382 16.34 6.73 23.34
N ILE A 383 15.81 7.52 22.38
CA ILE A 383 16.66 8.19 21.38
C ILE A 383 17.60 9.21 22.03
N ARG A 384 17.14 9.95 23.04
CA ARG A 384 17.96 10.94 23.76
C ARG A 384 19.11 10.28 24.51
N GLU A 385 18.84 9.19 25.21
CA GLU A 385 19.87 8.43 25.94
C GLU A 385 20.90 7.86 24.97
N LEU A 386 20.47 7.19 23.89
CA LEU A 386 21.36 6.63 22.87
C LEU A 386 22.22 7.69 22.15
N ALA A 387 21.72 8.90 21.95
CA ALA A 387 22.48 9.97 21.30
C ALA A 387 23.49 10.64 22.23
N SER A 388 23.38 10.41 23.55
CA SER A 388 24.32 10.97 24.58
C SER A 388 25.47 10.02 24.94
N GLU A 389 25.40 8.75 24.53
CA GLU A 389 26.48 7.77 24.67
C GLU A 389 27.52 7.88 23.54
#